data_5ac633e4c865a2ab1f0487ffb54dc9f3
#
_entry.id   5ac633e4c865a2ab1f0487ffb54dc9f3
#
_cell.length_a   1.000
_cell.length_b   1.000
_cell.length_c   1.000
_cell.angle_alpha   90.00
_cell.angle_beta   90.00
_cell.angle_gamma   90.00
#
_symmetry.space_group_name_H-M   'P 1'
#
loop_
_entity.id
_entity.type
_entity.pdbx_description
1 polymer ?
#
loop_
_entity_poly.entity_id
_entity_poly.type
_entity_poly.pdbx_seq_one_letter_code
_entity_poly.pdbx_strand_id
1 'polypeptide(L)'
;DAASVWMGEMELVELFDVIVPTLRATIRAVYKSGVLKPYEVERRIKLTNGYYSETYSLPMVVALAFRINTSNATSVRNTLLERLCLRKERQVLWLSLSGRQPCKC
;
A
#
# COMPACT_ATOMS: atom_id res chain seq x y z
N ASP A 1 14.93 -0.08 -0.50
CA ASP A 1 14.32 -0.84 -1.59
C ASP A 1 12.87 -1.17 -1.27
N ALA A 2 11.98 -0.86 -2.18
CA ALA A 2 10.54 -1.10 -1.99
C ALA A 2 10.24 -2.58 -1.72
N ALA A 3 11.01 -3.48 -2.30
CA ALA A 3 10.81 -4.91 -2.13
C ALA A 3 11.11 -5.38 -0.70
N SER A 4 11.80 -4.57 0.09
CA SER A 4 12.15 -4.93 1.47
C SER A 4 11.27 -4.24 2.51
N VAL A 5 10.23 -3.53 2.07
CA VAL A 5 9.30 -2.88 3.00
C VAL A 5 8.25 -3.90 3.45
N TRP A 6 8.23 -4.16 4.75
CA TRP A 6 7.28 -5.08 5.38
C TRP A 6 6.70 -4.41 6.61
N MET A 7 5.39 -4.43 6.73
CA MET A 7 4.69 -3.81 7.85
C MET A 7 3.82 -4.84 8.56
N GLY A 8 3.87 -4.80 9.88
CA GLY A 8 3.03 -5.66 10.70
C GLY A 8 1.60 -5.14 10.81
N GLU A 9 0.73 -5.98 11.34
CA GLU A 9 -0.69 -5.63 11.50
C GLU A 9 -0.87 -4.35 12.32
N MET A 10 -0.16 -4.23 13.44
CA MET A 10 -0.32 -3.06 14.30
C MET A 10 0.20 -1.78 13.64
N GLU A 11 1.25 -1.91 12.85
CA GLU A 11 1.76 -0.77 12.11
C GLU A 11 0.75 -0.30 11.06
N LEU A 12 0.06 -1.23 10.41
CA LEU A 12 -0.98 -0.88 9.44
C LEU A 12 -2.19 -0.26 10.11
N VAL A 13 -2.56 -0.76 11.29
CA VAL A 13 -3.64 -0.19 12.09
C VAL A 13 -3.35 1.27 12.40
N GLU A 14 -2.13 1.57 12.81
CA GLU A 14 -1.73 2.94 13.12
C GLU A 14 -1.64 3.81 11.86
N LEU A 15 -1.06 3.26 10.81
CA LEU A 15 -0.89 4.01 9.56
C LEU A 15 -2.23 4.46 8.99
N PHE A 16 -3.21 3.59 8.97
CA PHE A 16 -4.51 3.87 8.35
C PHE A 16 -5.58 4.33 9.34
N ASP A 17 -5.26 4.36 10.62
CA ASP A 17 -6.20 4.75 11.68
C ASP A 17 -7.49 3.94 11.61
N VAL A 18 -7.36 2.62 11.65
CA VAL A 18 -8.48 1.69 11.64
C VAL A 18 -8.34 0.71 12.78
N ILE A 19 -9.44 0.04 13.13
CA ILE A 19 -9.39 -1.03 14.13
C ILE A 19 -8.99 -2.35 13.45
N VAL A 20 -8.48 -3.28 14.25
CA VAL A 20 -8.00 -4.57 13.74
C VAL A 20 -9.05 -5.32 12.89
N PRO A 21 -10.31 -5.45 13.35
CA PRO A 21 -11.30 -6.16 12.53
C PRO A 21 -11.51 -5.53 11.14
N THR A 22 -11.49 -4.20 11.06
CA THR A 22 -11.62 -3.50 9.79
C THR A 22 -10.43 -3.80 8.89
N LEU A 23 -9.21 -3.74 9.45
CA LEU A 23 -8.02 -4.05 8.69
C LEU A 23 -8.06 -5.46 8.14
N ARG A 24 -8.39 -6.43 8.99
CA ARG A 24 -8.46 -7.84 8.58
C ARG A 24 -9.51 -8.08 7.51
N ALA A 25 -10.65 -7.42 7.63
CA ALA A 25 -11.71 -7.53 6.63
C ALA A 25 -11.26 -6.97 5.29
N THR A 26 -10.54 -5.85 5.31
CA THR A 26 -10.02 -5.22 4.08
C THR A 26 -8.96 -6.10 3.43
N ILE A 27 -8.07 -6.69 4.23
CA ILE A 27 -7.06 -7.62 3.70
C ILE A 27 -7.74 -8.81 3.02
N ARG A 28 -8.77 -9.37 3.65
CA ARG A 28 -9.52 -10.47 3.04
C ARG A 28 -10.18 -10.06 1.74
N ALA A 29 -10.69 -8.82 1.69
CA ALA A 29 -11.30 -8.30 0.46
C ALA A 29 -10.28 -8.18 -0.67
N VAL A 30 -9.06 -7.75 -0.34
CA VAL A 30 -7.96 -7.66 -1.33
C VAL A 30 -7.66 -9.05 -1.90
N TYR A 31 -7.53 -10.04 -1.04
CA TYR A 31 -7.27 -11.41 -1.49
C TYR A 31 -8.42 -11.97 -2.33
N LYS A 32 -9.64 -11.69 -1.89
CA LYS A 32 -10.83 -12.17 -2.59
C LYS A 32 -10.94 -11.56 -3.99
N SER A 33 -10.45 -10.34 -4.17
CA SER A 33 -10.46 -9.69 -5.48
C SER A 33 -9.50 -10.34 -6.47
N GLY A 34 -8.54 -11.12 -5.99
CA GLY A 34 -7.56 -11.79 -6.86
C GLY A 34 -6.40 -10.92 -7.28
N VAL A 35 -6.35 -9.67 -6.86
CA VAL A 35 -5.26 -8.75 -7.24
C VAL A 35 -3.93 -9.18 -6.62
N LEU A 36 -3.97 -9.62 -5.37
CA LEU A 36 -2.79 -10.08 -4.66
C LEU A 36 -3.08 -11.44 -4.04
N LYS A 37 -2.04 -12.24 -3.90
CA LYS A 37 -2.14 -13.55 -3.25
C LYS A 37 -1.32 -13.55 -1.97
N PRO A 38 -1.81 -14.26 -0.91
CA PRO A 38 -1.10 -14.24 0.38
C PRO A 38 0.36 -14.61 0.28
N TYR A 39 0.70 -15.63 -0.50
CA TYR A 39 2.09 -16.08 -0.58
C TYR A 39 3.02 -15.04 -1.22
N GLU A 40 2.46 -14.05 -1.92
CA GLU A 40 3.24 -12.98 -2.54
C GLU A 40 3.49 -11.82 -1.59
N VAL A 41 2.56 -11.55 -0.67
CA VAL A 41 2.56 -10.31 0.10
C VAL A 41 2.54 -10.49 1.61
N GLU A 42 2.41 -11.73 2.10
CA GLU A 42 2.47 -12.00 3.53
C GLU A 42 3.75 -12.72 3.90
N ARG A 43 4.27 -12.40 5.05
CA ARG A 43 5.40 -13.11 5.64
C ARG A 43 5.18 -13.22 7.14
N ARG A 44 5.30 -14.43 7.66
CA ARG A 44 5.22 -14.65 9.09
C ARG A 44 6.61 -14.55 9.68
N ILE A 45 6.77 -13.71 10.70
CA ILE A 45 8.02 -13.58 11.41
C ILE A 45 7.84 -14.04 12.85
N LYS A 46 8.90 -14.63 13.41
CA LYS A 46 8.90 -15.05 14.80
C LYS A 46 9.37 -13.91 15.68
N LEU A 47 8.57 -13.57 16.69
CA LEU A 47 8.91 -12.51 17.63
C LEU A 47 9.79 -13.06 18.76
N THR A 48 10.43 -12.16 19.50
CA THR A 48 11.31 -12.53 20.61
C THR A 48 10.57 -13.28 21.71
N ASN A 49 9.27 -13.07 21.84
CA ASN A 49 8.44 -13.75 22.85
C ASN A 49 7.96 -15.13 22.40
N GLY A 50 8.41 -15.60 21.24
CA GLY A 50 8.03 -16.92 20.75
C GLY A 50 6.78 -16.94 19.89
N TYR A 51 6.04 -15.86 19.84
CA TYR A 51 4.85 -15.77 18.99
C TYR A 51 5.21 -15.36 17.58
N TYR A 52 4.31 -15.59 16.65
CA TYR A 52 4.47 -15.20 15.25
C TYR A 52 3.65 -13.96 14.95
N SER A 53 4.16 -13.13 14.06
CA SER A 53 3.42 -11.96 13.57
C SER A 53 3.38 -12.01 12.06
N GLU A 54 2.20 -11.71 11.52
CA GLU A 54 2.06 -11.56 10.07
C GLU A 54 2.55 -10.18 9.67
N THR A 55 3.34 -10.14 8.60
CA THR A 55 3.76 -8.88 7.99
C THR A 55 3.34 -8.86 6.53
N TYR A 56 3.19 -7.66 6.01
CA TYR A 56 2.66 -7.44 4.67
C TYR A 56 3.61 -6.57 3.88
N SER A 57 3.80 -6.91 2.62
CA SER A 57 4.70 -6.17 1.74
C SER A 57 4.05 -4.90 1.19
N LEU A 58 4.86 -4.06 0.56
CA LEU A 58 4.40 -2.79 0.01
C LEU A 58 3.18 -2.92 -0.92
N PRO A 59 3.10 -3.90 -1.83
CA PRO A 59 1.89 -4.04 -2.65
C PRO A 59 0.60 -4.15 -1.84
N MET A 60 0.63 -4.85 -0.70
CA MET A 60 -0.55 -4.92 0.17
C MET A 60 -0.84 -3.56 0.79
N VAL A 61 0.19 -2.84 1.25
CA VAL A 61 0.01 -1.51 1.83
C VAL A 61 -0.66 -0.57 0.84
N VAL A 62 -0.21 -0.61 -0.41
CA VAL A 62 -0.79 0.21 -1.48
C VAL A 62 -2.25 -0.18 -1.73
N ALA A 63 -2.54 -1.47 -1.81
CA ALA A 63 -3.91 -1.94 -2.03
C ALA A 63 -4.83 -1.49 -0.89
N LEU A 64 -4.35 -1.56 0.34
CA LEU A 64 -5.12 -1.11 1.50
C LEU A 64 -5.37 0.39 1.45
N ALA A 65 -4.39 1.17 1.03
CA ALA A 65 -4.52 2.62 0.95
C ALA A 65 -5.64 3.04 0.01
N PHE A 66 -5.92 2.25 -1.01
CA PHE A 66 -6.98 2.56 -1.97
C PHE A 66 -8.33 1.94 -1.62
N ARG A 67 -8.40 1.15 -0.56
CA ARG A 67 -9.65 0.54 -0.10
C ARG A 67 -10.17 1.13 1.20
N ILE A 68 -9.27 1.53 2.08
CA ILE A 68 -9.64 2.09 3.38
C ILE A 68 -10.07 3.54 3.20
N ASN A 69 -11.12 3.92 3.91
CA ASN A 69 -11.73 5.26 3.74
C ASN A 69 -11.59 6.09 5.01
N THR A 70 -10.37 6.28 5.46
CA THR A 70 -10.06 7.18 6.59
C THR A 70 -9.25 8.35 6.06
N SER A 71 -9.15 9.43 6.86
CA SER A 71 -8.33 10.57 6.47
C SER A 71 -6.87 10.20 6.36
N ASN A 72 -6.40 9.29 7.23
CA ASN A 72 -5.03 8.79 7.14
C ASN A 72 -4.79 8.03 5.86
N ALA A 73 -5.74 7.18 5.45
CA ALA A 73 -5.64 6.45 4.19
C ALA A 73 -5.63 7.42 3.01
N THR A 74 -6.43 8.47 3.06
CA THR A 74 -6.43 9.50 2.03
C THR A 74 -5.06 10.17 1.93
N SER A 75 -4.44 10.49 3.07
CA SER A 75 -3.10 11.08 3.08
C SER A 75 -2.07 10.13 2.46
N VAL A 76 -2.15 8.84 2.77
CA VAL A 76 -1.24 7.85 2.18
C VAL A 76 -1.45 7.77 0.67
N ARG A 77 -2.71 7.71 0.22
CA ARG A 77 -3.03 7.69 -1.21
C ARG A 77 -2.46 8.91 -1.93
N ASN A 78 -2.68 10.08 -1.35
CA ASN A 78 -2.22 11.32 -1.97
C ASN A 78 -0.70 11.37 -2.07
N THR A 79 -0.01 10.91 -1.05
CA THR A 79 1.46 10.82 -1.07
C THR A 79 1.93 9.88 -2.18
N LEU A 80 1.29 8.71 -2.30
CA LEU A 80 1.63 7.76 -3.34
C LEU A 80 1.40 8.32 -4.73
N LEU A 81 0.25 8.96 -4.94
CA LEU A 81 -0.08 9.57 -6.23
C LEU A 81 0.88 10.70 -6.58
N GLU A 82 1.21 11.52 -5.60
CA GLU A 82 2.13 12.62 -5.79
C GLU A 82 3.50 12.12 -6.24
N ARG A 83 4.00 11.09 -5.59
CA ARG A 83 5.30 10.50 -5.96
C ARG A 83 5.26 9.86 -7.33
N LEU A 84 4.16 9.21 -7.68
CA LEU A 84 3.97 8.65 -9.00
C LEU A 84 3.95 9.75 -10.06
N CYS A 85 3.26 10.85 -9.78
CA CYS A 85 3.19 11.97 -10.71
C CYS A 85 4.55 12.60 -10.94
N LEU A 86 5.33 12.80 -9.88
CA LEU A 86 6.67 13.34 -10.01
C LEU A 86 7.55 12.46 -10.88
N ARG A 87 7.46 11.14 -10.68
CA ARG A 87 8.23 10.20 -11.48
C ARG A 87 7.76 10.21 -12.93
N LYS A 88 6.46 10.28 -13.14
CA LYS A 88 5.88 10.33 -14.48
C LYS A 88 6.27 11.61 -15.21
N GLU A 89 6.32 12.73 -14.53
CA GLU A 89 6.71 13.99 -15.14
C GLU A 89 8.12 13.93 -15.71
N ARG A 90 9.03 13.26 -15.02
CA ARG A 90 10.40 13.09 -15.53
C ARG A 90 10.43 12.31 -16.84
N GLN A 91 9.56 11.31 -16.95
CA GLN A 91 9.48 10.49 -18.16
C GLN A 91 8.68 11.18 -19.24
N VAL A 92 7.65 11.88 -18.86
CA VAL A 92 6.71 12.53 -19.78
C VAL A 92 7.30 13.77 -20.41
N LEU A 93 8.40 14.31 -19.87
CA LEU A 93 9.14 15.33 -20.60
C LEU A 93 9.48 14.88 -22.01
N TRP A 94 9.68 13.58 -22.19
CA TRP A 94 9.90 12.98 -23.50
C TRP A 94 8.61 12.80 -24.29
N LEU A 95 7.51 12.52 -23.60
CA LEU A 95 6.22 12.24 -24.22
C LEU A 95 5.36 13.48 -24.36
N SER A 96 5.65 14.53 -23.62
CA SER A 96 4.88 15.77 -23.70
C SER A 96 5.00 16.44 -25.06
N LEU A 97 5.99 16.03 -25.84
CA LEU A 97 6.09 16.47 -27.24
C LEU A 97 4.90 15.98 -28.06
N SER A 98 4.16 14.99 -27.56
CA SER A 98 2.97 14.49 -28.23
C SER A 98 1.69 15.23 -27.81
N GLY A 99 1.79 16.23 -26.95
CA GLY A 99 0.64 17.02 -26.54
C GLY A 99 -0.18 16.45 -25.39
N ARG A 100 0.27 15.39 -24.76
CA ARG A 100 -0.45 14.83 -23.63
C ARG A 100 -0.20 15.61 -22.37
N GLN A 101 -1.24 15.72 -21.54
CA GLN A 101 -1.10 16.37 -20.27
C GLN A 101 -0.34 15.51 -19.28
N PRO A 102 0.52 16.12 -18.45
CA PRO A 102 1.17 15.39 -17.39
C PRO A 102 0.15 14.97 -16.32
N CYS A 103 0.55 14.06 -15.47
CA CYS A 103 -0.25 13.61 -14.35
C CYS A 103 -0.63 14.77 -13.44
N LYS A 104 -1.89 14.85 -13.04
CA LYS A 104 -2.35 15.81 -12.04
C LYS A 104 -2.57 15.09 -10.72
N CYS A 105 -1.90 15.55 -9.70
CA CYS A 105 -2.03 14.99 -8.37
C CYS A 105 -2.62 15.99 -7.40
#